data_17caa626ea0d30c429e56d1c67907269
#
_entry.id   17caa626ea0d30c429e56d1c67907269
#
_cell.length_a   1.000
_cell.length_b   1.000
_cell.length_c   1.000
_cell.angle_alpha   90.00
_cell.angle_beta   90.00
_cell.angle_gamma   90.00
#
_symmetry.space_group_name_H-M   'P 1'
#
loop_
_entity.id
_entity.type
_entity.pdbx_description
1 polymer ?
#
loop_
_entity_poly.entity_id
_entity_poly.type
_entity_poly.pdbx_seq_one_letter_code
_entity_poly.pdbx_strand_id
1 'polypeptide(L)'
;MIQMYHPDLMDDAGDMYSVLGWAFQRGVGRPEGLYKKSCRVFTACAGAAIYRREVFETIGYFDEMHFAYLEDIDVGYRAKLYGYDNVFCPEAVVYHVGSGTSGSKYNSFKVKLAARNNVYLNYKNMRGWQLLLNSPCLLAGTFVKFLFFKKMGFGKDYVAGFLEGIRTLKNCKRVPSFKGRLKREIGIQIELIAGTAVYIYEFSRRQAAKLKVKA
;
A
#
# COMPACT_ATOMS: atom_id res chain seq x y z
N MET A 1 0.72 -7.77 12.60
CA MET A 1 1.53 -8.99 12.33
C MET A 1 2.91 -8.83 12.92
N ILE A 2 3.45 -9.90 13.46
CA ILE A 2 4.81 -9.98 14.05
C ILE A 2 5.65 -10.90 13.14
N GLN A 3 6.95 -10.63 13.02
CA GLN A 3 7.85 -11.47 12.23
C GLN A 3 8.03 -12.85 12.89
N MET A 4 7.76 -13.94 12.15
CA MET A 4 7.85 -15.30 12.69
C MET A 4 9.22 -15.64 13.28
N TYR A 5 10.30 -15.24 12.60
CA TYR A 5 11.67 -15.56 12.99
C TYR A 5 12.34 -14.50 13.88
N HIS A 6 11.67 -13.36 14.10
CA HIS A 6 12.08 -12.27 14.97
C HIS A 6 10.87 -11.73 15.73
N PRO A 7 10.35 -12.48 16.73
CA PRO A 7 9.09 -12.18 17.40
C PRO A 7 9.08 -10.88 18.22
N ASP A 8 10.24 -10.29 18.46
CA ASP A 8 10.42 -8.97 19.03
C ASP A 8 10.20 -7.82 18.04
N LEU A 9 10.09 -8.15 16.73
CA LEU A 9 9.97 -7.17 15.66
C LEU A 9 8.60 -7.22 14.98
N MET A 10 8.05 -6.03 14.79
CA MET A 10 6.83 -5.84 13.99
C MET A 10 7.10 -6.19 12.52
N ASP A 11 6.19 -6.91 11.90
CA ASP A 11 6.13 -7.09 10.45
C ASP A 11 5.21 -6.04 9.83
N ASP A 12 4.00 -5.92 10.40
CA ASP A 12 3.02 -4.95 9.92
C ASP A 12 2.04 -4.55 11.04
N ALA A 13 1.92 -3.25 11.27
CA ALA A 13 0.92 -2.64 12.17
C ALA A 13 -0.10 -1.79 11.38
N GLY A 14 -0.45 -2.22 10.16
CA GLY A 14 -1.30 -1.54 9.20
C GLY A 14 -0.50 -0.90 8.06
N ASP A 15 -1.03 -1.02 6.86
CA ASP A 15 -0.40 -0.44 5.68
C ASP A 15 -0.73 1.05 5.55
N MET A 16 0.19 1.77 4.93
CA MET A 16 0.06 3.17 4.58
C MET A 16 0.22 3.37 3.06
N TYR A 17 -0.35 4.44 2.55
CA TYR A 17 -0.21 4.83 1.15
C TYR A 17 0.23 6.29 1.03
N SER A 18 0.94 6.65 -0.02
CA SER A 18 1.55 7.96 -0.19
C SER A 18 1.14 8.63 -1.50
N VAL A 19 1.33 9.96 -1.62
CA VAL A 19 1.15 10.69 -2.90
C VAL A 19 2.11 10.24 -3.99
N LEU A 20 3.20 9.55 -3.62
CA LEU A 20 4.15 8.94 -4.57
C LEU A 20 3.60 7.64 -5.20
N GLY A 21 2.41 7.20 -4.82
CA GLY A 21 1.86 5.92 -5.23
C GLY A 21 2.59 4.73 -4.59
N TRP A 22 3.09 4.88 -3.37
CA TRP A 22 3.79 3.82 -2.67
C TRP A 22 3.00 3.33 -1.46
N ALA A 23 2.71 2.04 -1.45
CA ALA A 23 2.26 1.33 -0.27
C ALA A 23 3.47 0.91 0.56
N PHE A 24 3.36 0.98 1.88
CA PHE A 24 4.40 0.56 2.81
C PHE A 24 3.81 0.19 4.17
N GLN A 25 4.44 -0.80 4.79
CA GLN A 25 4.05 -1.33 6.08
C GLN A 25 4.45 -0.38 7.21
N ARG A 26 3.50 -0.07 8.09
CA ARG A 26 3.75 0.69 9.31
C ARG A 26 4.47 -0.21 10.31
N GLY A 27 5.60 0.24 10.82
CA GLY A 27 6.31 -0.44 11.90
C GLY A 27 7.23 -1.56 11.48
N VAL A 28 7.36 -1.91 10.20
CA VAL A 28 8.22 -3.02 9.77
C VAL A 28 9.64 -2.91 10.31
N GLY A 29 10.10 -3.98 10.99
CA GLY A 29 11.44 -4.07 11.62
C GLY A 29 11.63 -3.17 12.84
N ARG A 30 10.55 -2.69 13.48
CA ARG A 30 10.61 -1.97 14.76
C ARG A 30 10.20 -2.89 15.91
N PRO A 31 10.65 -2.59 17.14
CA PRO A 31 10.19 -3.33 18.31
C PRO A 31 8.66 -3.38 18.41
N GLU A 32 8.11 -4.57 18.58
CA GLU A 32 6.65 -4.79 18.65
C GLU A 32 6.01 -3.98 19.79
N GLY A 33 6.73 -3.86 20.91
CA GLY A 33 6.29 -3.14 22.09
C GLY A 33 5.94 -1.67 21.88
N LEU A 34 6.31 -1.06 20.74
CA LEU A 34 5.92 0.30 20.36
C LEU A 34 4.51 0.37 19.79
N TYR A 35 3.86 -0.76 19.48
CA TYR A 35 2.58 -0.84 18.77
C TYR A 35 1.48 -1.46 19.63
N LYS A 36 1.31 -0.97 20.86
CA LYS A 36 0.34 -1.50 21.85
C LYS A 36 -1.00 -0.76 21.90
N LYS A 37 -1.18 0.24 21.06
CA LYS A 37 -2.44 1.03 21.03
C LYS A 37 -3.13 0.86 19.70
N SER A 38 -4.43 0.60 19.74
CA SER A 38 -5.31 0.62 18.59
C SER A 38 -5.27 2.01 17.92
N CYS A 39 -5.28 2.05 16.60
CA CYS A 39 -5.30 3.29 15.83
C CYS A 39 -5.88 3.09 14.45
N ARG A 40 -6.36 4.18 13.84
CA ARG A 40 -6.72 4.17 12.42
C ARG A 40 -5.48 4.04 11.56
N VAL A 41 -5.60 3.26 10.49
CA VAL A 41 -4.57 3.03 9.48
C VAL A 41 -5.13 3.31 8.09
N PHE A 42 -4.28 3.38 7.08
CA PHE A 42 -4.77 3.59 5.73
C PHE A 42 -5.51 2.34 5.23
N THR A 43 -4.91 1.17 5.42
CA THR A 43 -5.55 -0.13 5.18
C THR A 43 -5.01 -1.21 6.11
N ALA A 44 -5.75 -2.30 6.24
CA ALA A 44 -5.29 -3.53 6.88
C ALA A 44 -4.69 -4.45 5.82
N CYS A 45 -3.51 -5.01 6.10
CA CYS A 45 -2.90 -6.02 5.23
C CYS A 45 -3.77 -7.29 5.23
N ALA A 46 -4.20 -7.74 4.06
CA ALA A 46 -5.11 -8.88 3.90
C ALA A 46 -4.51 -10.21 4.40
N GLY A 47 -3.19 -10.28 4.62
CA GLY A 47 -2.55 -11.44 5.26
C GLY A 47 -3.00 -11.68 6.70
N ALA A 48 -3.55 -10.66 7.39
CA ALA A 48 -4.11 -10.78 8.74
C ALA A 48 -5.17 -9.68 8.97
N ALA A 49 -6.29 -9.76 8.27
CA ALA A 49 -7.37 -8.80 8.36
C ALA A 49 -8.73 -9.49 8.54
N ILE A 50 -9.61 -8.82 9.26
CA ILE A 50 -11.02 -9.19 9.39
C ILE A 50 -11.85 -8.02 8.83
N TYR A 51 -12.80 -8.33 7.98
CA TYR A 51 -13.71 -7.36 7.39
C TYR A 51 -15.15 -7.67 7.82
N ARG A 52 -15.89 -6.63 8.18
CA ARG A 52 -17.33 -6.79 8.35
C ARG A 52 -17.98 -7.08 7.00
N ARG A 53 -18.91 -8.01 6.96
CA ARG A 53 -19.63 -8.41 5.75
C ARG A 53 -20.28 -7.21 5.04
N GLU A 54 -20.91 -6.35 5.82
CA GLU A 54 -21.58 -5.12 5.33
C GLU A 54 -20.64 -4.19 4.55
N VAL A 55 -19.34 -4.19 4.87
CA VAL A 55 -18.34 -3.42 4.11
C VAL A 55 -18.26 -3.94 2.68
N PHE A 56 -18.09 -5.25 2.51
CA PHE A 56 -18.03 -5.85 1.18
C PHE A 56 -19.35 -5.72 0.41
N GLU A 57 -20.48 -5.81 1.08
CA GLU A 57 -21.80 -5.58 0.47
C GLU A 57 -21.92 -4.14 -0.06
N THR A 58 -21.26 -3.18 0.59
CA THR A 58 -21.27 -1.76 0.20
C THR A 58 -20.24 -1.42 -0.88
N ILE A 59 -19.00 -1.88 -0.70
CA ILE A 59 -17.86 -1.46 -1.55
C ILE A 59 -17.51 -2.47 -2.65
N GLY A 60 -18.10 -3.67 -2.62
CA GLY A 60 -17.71 -4.83 -3.42
C GLY A 60 -16.51 -5.57 -2.85
N TYR A 61 -16.30 -6.79 -3.32
CA TYR A 61 -15.22 -7.68 -2.89
C TYR A 61 -13.85 -7.25 -3.43
N PHE A 62 -12.84 -8.09 -3.24
CA PHE A 62 -11.51 -7.92 -3.86
C PHE A 62 -11.65 -7.89 -5.38
N ASP A 63 -10.93 -6.97 -6.01
CA ASP A 63 -10.98 -6.82 -7.46
C ASP A 63 -10.07 -7.86 -8.12
N GLU A 64 -10.67 -8.79 -8.84
CA GLU A 64 -9.97 -9.89 -9.51
C GLU A 64 -8.90 -9.40 -10.51
N MET A 65 -9.03 -8.20 -11.05
CA MET A 65 -8.00 -7.60 -11.91
C MET A 65 -6.67 -7.42 -11.20
N HIS A 66 -6.66 -7.22 -9.87
CA HIS A 66 -5.42 -7.15 -9.12
C HIS A 66 -4.74 -8.51 -9.04
N PHE A 67 -5.47 -9.59 -8.93
CA PHE A 67 -5.02 -10.96 -8.69
C PHE A 67 -4.25 -11.08 -7.37
N ALA A 68 -3.11 -10.39 -7.22
CA ALA A 68 -2.29 -10.33 -6.02
C ALA A 68 -1.50 -9.01 -5.99
N TYR A 69 -1.17 -8.52 -4.79
CA TYR A 69 -0.48 -7.27 -4.46
C TYR A 69 -1.32 -6.01 -4.72
N LEU A 70 -1.44 -5.19 -3.69
CA LEU A 70 -2.22 -3.94 -3.63
C LEU A 70 -3.75 -4.13 -3.68
N GLU A 71 -4.27 -5.36 -3.70
CA GLU A 71 -5.70 -5.66 -3.62
C GLU A 71 -6.27 -5.25 -2.26
N ASP A 72 -5.49 -5.38 -1.21
CA ASP A 72 -5.82 -4.95 0.16
C ASP A 72 -5.80 -3.42 0.30
N ILE A 73 -4.83 -2.77 -0.33
CA ILE A 73 -4.79 -1.30 -0.40
C ILE A 73 -6.04 -0.77 -1.15
N ASP A 74 -6.46 -1.44 -2.23
CA ASP A 74 -7.67 -1.09 -2.97
C ASP A 74 -8.93 -1.22 -2.09
N VAL A 75 -9.07 -2.34 -1.37
CA VAL A 75 -10.20 -2.55 -0.45
C VAL A 75 -10.21 -1.48 0.64
N GLY A 76 -9.08 -1.23 1.29
CA GLY A 76 -8.97 -0.23 2.34
C GLY A 76 -9.24 1.19 1.84
N TYR A 77 -8.79 1.53 0.64
CA TYR A 77 -9.06 2.82 0.00
C TYR A 77 -10.56 2.99 -0.27
N ARG A 78 -11.21 1.97 -0.87
CA ARG A 78 -12.66 1.96 -1.10
C ARG A 78 -13.44 2.08 0.21
N ALA A 79 -13.06 1.33 1.24
CA ALA A 79 -13.70 1.41 2.56
C ALA A 79 -13.68 2.86 3.09
N LYS A 80 -12.53 3.54 3.03
CA LYS A 80 -12.42 4.96 3.43
C LYS A 80 -13.27 5.90 2.57
N LEU A 81 -13.34 5.68 1.26
CA LEU A 81 -14.22 6.48 0.39
C LEU A 81 -15.68 6.39 0.83
N TYR A 82 -16.14 5.21 1.24
CA TYR A 82 -17.51 4.99 1.73
C TYR A 82 -17.70 5.33 3.22
N GLY A 83 -16.62 5.71 3.92
CA GLY A 83 -16.68 6.23 5.29
C GLY A 83 -16.47 5.20 6.37
N TYR A 84 -15.98 4.02 6.03
CA TYR A 84 -15.49 3.02 6.97
C TYR A 84 -14.08 3.34 7.42
N ASP A 85 -13.74 2.94 8.62
CA ASP A 85 -12.38 3.04 9.18
C ASP A 85 -11.66 1.71 9.09
N ASN A 86 -10.40 1.74 8.68
CA ASN A 86 -9.47 0.64 8.83
C ASN A 86 -8.73 0.84 10.15
N VAL A 87 -8.68 -0.19 10.99
CA VAL A 87 -8.16 -0.09 12.36
C VAL A 87 -7.12 -1.18 12.60
N PHE A 88 -5.99 -0.79 13.17
CA PHE A 88 -5.02 -1.71 13.73
C PHE A 88 -5.48 -2.14 15.14
N CYS A 89 -5.57 -3.46 15.36
CA CYS A 89 -5.92 -4.08 16.64
C CYS A 89 -4.67 -4.77 17.20
N PRO A 90 -4.02 -4.23 18.24
CA PRO A 90 -2.78 -4.79 18.77
C PRO A 90 -2.99 -6.13 19.48
N GLU A 91 -4.20 -6.39 20.00
CA GLU A 91 -4.54 -7.64 20.69
C GLU A 91 -4.67 -8.84 19.70
N ALA A 92 -4.92 -8.56 18.41
CA ALA A 92 -5.00 -9.59 17.36
C ALA A 92 -3.60 -9.85 16.80
N VAL A 93 -2.88 -10.80 17.40
CA VAL A 93 -1.51 -11.13 17.03
C VAL A 93 -1.45 -12.30 16.07
N VAL A 94 -0.71 -12.12 14.95
CA VAL A 94 -0.42 -13.16 13.97
C VAL A 94 1.08 -13.15 13.68
N TYR A 95 1.70 -14.32 13.67
CA TYR A 95 3.10 -14.50 13.25
C TYR A 95 3.17 -14.76 11.74
N HIS A 96 3.97 -13.97 11.04
CA HIS A 96 4.05 -14.00 9.59
C HIS A 96 5.46 -14.37 9.11
N VAL A 97 5.54 -15.36 8.21
CA VAL A 97 6.81 -15.86 7.66
C VAL A 97 7.46 -14.87 6.68
N GLY A 98 6.67 -13.98 6.10
CA GLY A 98 7.14 -13.05 5.06
C GLY A 98 7.62 -13.76 3.80
N SER A 99 6.98 -13.51 2.68
CA SER A 99 7.33 -14.13 1.38
C SER A 99 7.37 -15.67 1.35
N GLY A 100 6.76 -16.37 2.33
CA GLY A 100 6.77 -17.82 2.43
C GLY A 100 6.27 -18.53 1.17
N THR A 101 5.19 -18.03 0.57
CA THR A 101 4.62 -18.59 -0.68
C THR A 101 5.41 -18.20 -1.93
N SER A 102 6.01 -17.02 -1.96
CA SER A 102 6.63 -16.45 -3.18
C SER A 102 8.16 -16.51 -3.19
N GLY A 103 8.76 -17.11 -2.16
CA GLY A 103 10.17 -17.49 -2.04
C GLY A 103 11.15 -16.32 -1.88
N SER A 104 10.84 -15.11 -2.33
CA SER A 104 11.75 -13.97 -2.27
C SER A 104 10.99 -12.66 -2.07
N LYS A 105 11.68 -11.66 -1.49
CA LYS A 105 11.13 -10.32 -1.32
C LYS A 105 10.76 -9.67 -2.66
N TYR A 106 11.61 -9.83 -3.67
CA TYR A 106 11.40 -9.34 -5.03
C TYR A 106 11.68 -10.45 -6.05
N ASN A 107 10.83 -10.56 -7.05
CA ASN A 107 11.01 -11.37 -8.26
C ASN A 107 10.21 -10.75 -9.40
N SER A 108 10.43 -11.20 -10.64
CA SER A 108 9.77 -10.67 -11.85
C SER A 108 8.25 -10.62 -11.72
N PHE A 109 7.64 -11.68 -11.20
CA PHE A 109 6.19 -11.78 -11.01
C PHE A 109 5.66 -10.68 -10.08
N LYS A 110 6.24 -10.54 -8.88
CA LYS A 110 5.85 -9.52 -7.90
C LYS A 110 6.01 -8.10 -8.44
N VAL A 111 7.17 -7.83 -9.05
CA VAL A 111 7.50 -6.50 -9.57
C VAL A 111 6.54 -6.10 -10.69
N LYS A 112 6.29 -7.02 -11.63
CA LYS A 112 5.36 -6.78 -12.75
C LYS A 112 3.94 -6.53 -12.24
N LEU A 113 3.41 -7.40 -11.36
CA LEU A 113 2.06 -7.25 -10.81
C LEU A 113 1.92 -5.96 -9.99
N ALA A 114 2.84 -5.68 -9.08
CA ALA A 114 2.77 -4.48 -8.26
C ALA A 114 2.84 -3.19 -9.09
N ALA A 115 3.63 -3.16 -10.17
CA ALA A 115 3.69 -2.01 -11.07
C ALA A 115 2.37 -1.81 -11.82
N ARG A 116 1.77 -2.90 -12.35
CA ARG A 116 0.47 -2.90 -13.02
C ARG A 116 -0.64 -2.44 -12.06
N ASN A 117 -0.72 -3.09 -10.93
CA ASN A 117 -1.78 -2.88 -9.95
C ASN A 117 -1.74 -1.48 -9.33
N ASN A 118 -0.56 -0.88 -9.22
CA ASN A 118 -0.45 0.51 -8.77
C ASN A 118 -1.12 1.50 -9.75
N VAL A 119 -1.06 1.22 -11.04
CA VAL A 119 -1.79 2.01 -12.06
C VAL A 119 -3.30 1.86 -11.86
N TYR A 120 -3.78 0.61 -11.68
CA TYR A 120 -5.19 0.34 -11.41
C TYR A 120 -5.69 1.01 -10.13
N LEU A 121 -4.94 0.86 -9.03
CA LEU A 121 -5.27 1.42 -7.73
C LEU A 121 -5.51 2.93 -7.79
N ASN A 122 -4.56 3.66 -8.40
CA ASN A 122 -4.67 5.11 -8.53
C ASN A 122 -5.85 5.51 -9.43
N TYR A 123 -5.97 4.90 -10.60
CA TYR A 123 -7.04 5.20 -11.55
C TYR A 123 -8.43 4.90 -11.00
N LYS A 124 -8.59 3.77 -10.32
CA LYS A 124 -9.86 3.30 -9.77
C LYS A 124 -10.37 4.18 -8.64
N ASN A 125 -9.50 4.56 -7.72
CA ASN A 125 -9.86 5.17 -6.45
C ASN A 125 -9.75 6.70 -6.45
N MET A 126 -8.75 7.28 -7.12
CA MET A 126 -8.57 8.73 -7.20
C MET A 126 -9.48 9.35 -8.26
N ARG A 127 -10.18 10.44 -7.91
CA ARG A 127 -10.88 11.25 -8.92
C ARG A 127 -9.91 12.05 -9.77
N GLY A 128 -10.43 12.61 -10.88
CA GLY A 128 -9.64 13.39 -11.83
C GLY A 128 -8.83 14.51 -11.17
N TRP A 129 -9.42 15.24 -10.21
CA TRP A 129 -8.71 16.29 -9.49
C TRP A 129 -7.56 15.77 -8.64
N GLN A 130 -7.73 14.61 -7.96
CA GLN A 130 -6.67 13.97 -7.18
C GLN A 130 -5.56 13.43 -8.09
N LEU A 131 -5.93 12.80 -9.22
CA LEU A 131 -4.96 12.34 -10.21
C LEU A 131 -4.15 13.51 -10.77
N LEU A 132 -4.80 14.64 -11.09
CA LEU A 132 -4.11 15.83 -11.57
C LEU A 132 -3.19 16.42 -10.50
N LEU A 133 -3.70 16.61 -9.27
CA LEU A 133 -2.93 17.15 -8.14
C LEU A 133 -1.70 16.28 -7.82
N ASN A 134 -1.88 14.95 -7.80
CA ASN A 134 -0.83 14.01 -7.43
C ASN A 134 0.06 13.59 -8.62
N SER A 135 -0.28 13.97 -9.87
CA SER A 135 0.45 13.49 -11.05
C SER A 135 1.97 13.74 -11.00
N PRO A 136 2.49 14.91 -10.56
CA PRO A 136 3.93 15.11 -10.47
C PRO A 136 4.60 14.14 -9.48
N CYS A 137 3.94 13.91 -8.32
CA CYS A 137 4.44 12.99 -7.30
C CYS A 137 4.35 11.53 -7.75
N LEU A 138 3.25 11.14 -8.41
CA LEU A 138 3.06 9.79 -8.95
C LEU A 138 4.11 9.48 -10.03
N LEU A 139 4.38 10.43 -10.93
CA LEU A 139 5.43 10.29 -11.95
C LEU A 139 6.82 10.18 -11.32
N ALA A 140 7.14 11.05 -10.36
CA ALA A 140 8.40 10.99 -9.64
C ALA A 140 8.55 9.65 -8.88
N GLY A 141 7.50 9.22 -8.17
CA GLY A 141 7.48 7.94 -7.46
C GLY A 141 7.65 6.74 -8.38
N THR A 142 7.00 6.75 -9.56
CA THR A 142 7.15 5.72 -10.60
C THR A 142 8.57 5.68 -11.12
N PHE A 143 9.16 6.84 -11.40
CA PHE A 143 10.54 6.94 -11.90
C PHE A 143 11.56 6.43 -10.87
N VAL A 144 11.41 6.81 -9.60
CA VAL A 144 12.29 6.33 -8.52
C VAL A 144 12.19 4.81 -8.36
N LYS A 145 10.97 4.24 -8.39
CA LYS A 145 10.79 2.77 -8.38
C LYS A 145 11.41 2.10 -9.61
N PHE A 146 11.27 2.70 -10.79
CA PHE A 146 11.94 2.18 -11.99
C PHE A 146 13.45 2.10 -11.80
N LEU A 147 14.10 3.18 -11.31
CA LEU A 147 15.54 3.19 -11.06
C LEU A 147 15.94 2.14 -10.02
N PHE A 148 15.17 2.02 -8.95
CA PHE A 148 15.38 1.02 -7.92
C PHE A 148 15.33 -0.41 -8.49
N PHE A 149 14.27 -0.75 -9.23
CA PHE A 149 14.12 -2.08 -9.83
C PHE A 149 15.09 -2.32 -10.98
N LYS A 150 15.48 -1.28 -11.73
CA LYS A 150 16.56 -1.37 -12.72
C LYS A 150 17.87 -1.79 -12.07
N LYS A 151 18.24 -1.17 -10.93
CA LYS A 151 19.44 -1.53 -10.15
C LYS A 151 19.38 -2.98 -9.62
N MET A 152 18.19 -3.50 -9.35
CA MET A 152 17.96 -4.87 -8.87
C MET A 152 17.82 -5.91 -10.00
N GLY A 153 17.92 -5.53 -11.27
CA GLY A 153 17.75 -6.42 -12.41
C GLY A 153 16.32 -6.60 -12.90
N PHE A 154 15.31 -5.98 -12.24
CA PHE A 154 13.88 -6.11 -12.57
C PHE A 154 13.30 -4.90 -13.32
N GLY A 155 14.14 -4.05 -13.92
CA GLY A 155 13.66 -2.83 -14.58
C GLY A 155 12.73 -3.11 -15.76
N LYS A 156 12.99 -4.15 -16.54
CA LYS A 156 12.14 -4.58 -17.67
C LYS A 156 10.76 -5.04 -17.17
N ASP A 157 10.72 -5.82 -16.09
CA ASP A 157 9.49 -6.31 -15.51
C ASP A 157 8.63 -5.17 -14.95
N TYR A 158 9.28 -4.18 -14.30
CA TYR A 158 8.59 -3.01 -13.80
C TYR A 158 7.93 -2.20 -14.93
N VAL A 159 8.68 -1.93 -16.01
CA VAL A 159 8.14 -1.21 -17.18
C VAL A 159 7.04 -2.02 -17.86
N ALA A 160 7.22 -3.32 -18.04
CA ALA A 160 6.21 -4.19 -18.63
C ALA A 160 4.91 -4.17 -17.83
N GLY A 161 4.98 -4.26 -16.50
CA GLY A 161 3.80 -4.17 -15.63
C GLY A 161 3.14 -2.80 -15.70
N PHE A 162 3.90 -1.71 -15.65
CA PHE A 162 3.37 -0.36 -15.77
C PHE A 162 2.63 -0.14 -17.11
N LEU A 163 3.24 -0.52 -18.22
CA LEU A 163 2.63 -0.43 -19.55
C LEU A 163 1.39 -1.32 -19.70
N GLU A 164 1.43 -2.53 -19.13
CA GLU A 164 0.25 -3.41 -19.07
C GLU A 164 -0.88 -2.72 -18.32
N GLY A 165 -0.58 -2.11 -17.17
CA GLY A 165 -1.54 -1.33 -16.40
C GLY A 165 -2.22 -0.25 -17.23
N ILE A 166 -1.43 0.56 -17.93
CA ILE A 166 -1.97 1.63 -18.81
C ILE A 166 -2.85 1.04 -19.94
N ARG A 167 -2.40 -0.02 -20.62
CA ARG A 167 -3.12 -0.61 -21.75
C ARG A 167 -4.47 -1.22 -21.36
N THR A 168 -4.57 -1.71 -20.14
CA THR A 168 -5.76 -2.41 -19.64
C THR A 168 -6.64 -1.55 -18.73
N LEU A 169 -6.31 -0.26 -18.52
CA LEU A 169 -7.10 0.68 -17.72
C LEU A 169 -8.57 0.73 -18.08
N LYS A 170 -8.91 0.57 -19.36
CA LYS A 170 -10.30 0.56 -19.84
C LYS A 170 -11.16 -0.53 -19.19
N ASN A 171 -10.56 -1.58 -18.68
CA ASN A 171 -11.24 -2.68 -17.99
C ASN A 171 -11.45 -2.39 -16.49
N CYS A 172 -10.77 -1.37 -15.93
CA CYS A 172 -10.90 -1.00 -14.53
C CYS A 172 -12.20 -0.26 -14.27
N LYS A 173 -13.01 -0.78 -13.37
CA LYS A 173 -14.21 -0.09 -12.88
C LYS A 173 -13.82 0.93 -11.82
N ARG A 174 -13.97 2.22 -12.14
CA ARG A 174 -13.74 3.30 -11.17
C ARG A 174 -14.81 3.30 -10.10
N VAL A 175 -14.40 3.68 -8.89
CA VAL A 175 -15.37 3.94 -7.81
C VAL A 175 -16.30 5.06 -8.26
N PRO A 176 -17.64 4.84 -8.24
CA PRO A 176 -18.60 5.82 -8.71
C PRO A 176 -18.62 7.10 -7.87
N SER A 177 -19.14 8.17 -8.43
CA SER A 177 -19.40 9.40 -7.66
C SER A 177 -20.67 9.23 -6.84
N PHE A 178 -20.68 9.69 -5.60
CA PHE A 178 -21.83 9.69 -4.71
C PHE A 178 -21.78 10.90 -3.77
N LYS A 179 -22.95 11.21 -3.11
CA LYS A 179 -23.05 12.34 -2.17
C LYS A 179 -22.07 12.18 -1.00
N GLY A 180 -21.31 13.23 -0.70
CA GLY A 180 -20.33 13.23 0.40
C GLY A 180 -18.97 12.65 0.05
N ARG A 181 -18.77 12.06 -1.13
CA ARG A 181 -17.50 11.50 -1.57
C ARG A 181 -16.35 12.52 -1.54
N LEU A 182 -16.59 13.78 -1.96
CA LEU A 182 -15.57 14.82 -2.00
C LEU A 182 -14.94 15.06 -0.61
N LYS A 183 -15.76 15.10 0.46
CA LYS A 183 -15.26 15.25 1.83
C LYS A 183 -14.33 14.10 2.20
N ARG A 184 -14.66 12.87 1.81
CA ARG A 184 -13.83 11.68 2.05
C ARG A 184 -12.52 11.74 1.25
N GLU A 185 -12.60 12.13 -0.01
CA GLU A 185 -11.43 12.30 -0.87
C GLU A 185 -10.45 13.34 -0.32
N ILE A 186 -10.94 14.46 0.23
CA ILE A 186 -10.09 15.47 0.88
C ILE A 186 -9.39 14.87 2.11
N GLY A 187 -10.13 14.15 2.97
CA GLY A 187 -9.55 13.47 4.12
C GLY A 187 -8.47 12.45 3.71
N ILE A 188 -8.75 11.64 2.69
CA ILE A 188 -7.78 10.68 2.14
C ILE A 188 -6.56 11.42 1.54
N GLN A 189 -6.77 12.55 0.86
CA GLN A 189 -5.65 13.33 0.32
C GLN A 189 -4.69 13.82 1.42
N ILE A 190 -5.24 14.25 2.56
CA ILE A 190 -4.42 14.62 3.74
C ILE A 190 -3.66 13.40 4.26
N GLU A 191 -4.30 12.23 4.34
CA GLU A 191 -3.63 10.99 4.76
C GLU A 191 -2.52 10.56 3.79
N LEU A 192 -2.70 10.74 2.48
CA LEU A 192 -1.66 10.45 1.47
C LEU A 192 -0.43 11.35 1.66
N ILE A 193 -0.64 12.63 1.95
CA ILE A 193 0.43 13.59 2.24
C ILE A 193 1.14 13.21 3.54
N ALA A 194 0.38 12.95 4.61
CA ALA A 194 0.94 12.50 5.88
C ALA A 194 1.71 11.18 5.74
N GLY A 195 1.17 10.22 4.99
CA GLY A 195 1.83 8.96 4.66
C GLY A 195 3.17 9.18 3.95
N THR A 196 3.25 10.17 3.08
CA THR A 196 4.52 10.52 2.42
C THR A 196 5.57 11.03 3.42
N ALA A 197 5.16 11.91 4.34
CA ALA A 197 6.05 12.41 5.40
C ALA A 197 6.55 11.27 6.31
N VAL A 198 5.64 10.36 6.70
CA VAL A 198 6.00 9.16 7.49
C VAL A 198 6.97 8.26 6.72
N TYR A 199 6.73 8.05 5.42
CA TYR A 199 7.64 7.26 4.58
C TYR A 199 9.05 7.84 4.56
N ILE A 200 9.19 9.15 4.33
CA ILE A 200 10.48 9.86 4.29
C ILE A 200 11.19 9.74 5.65
N TYR A 201 10.47 9.97 6.74
CA TYR A 201 11.00 9.83 8.10
C TYR A 201 11.53 8.42 8.36
N GLU A 202 10.72 7.38 8.10
CA GLU A 202 11.09 5.98 8.33
C GLU A 202 12.23 5.52 7.40
N PHE A 203 12.26 6.02 6.17
CA PHE A 203 13.37 5.77 5.26
C PHE A 203 14.68 6.37 5.79
N SER A 204 14.68 7.66 6.15
CA SER A 204 15.85 8.36 6.69
C SER A 204 16.37 7.71 7.96
N ARG A 205 15.49 7.32 8.88
CA ARG A 205 15.81 6.61 10.10
C ARG A 205 16.51 5.27 9.82
N ARG A 206 15.98 4.49 8.87
CA ARG A 206 16.59 3.20 8.46
C ARG A 206 17.97 3.39 7.83
N GLN A 207 18.19 4.44 7.06
CA GLN A 207 19.52 4.73 6.51
C GLN A 207 20.51 5.13 7.61
N ALA A 208 20.10 5.99 8.55
CA ALA A 208 20.93 6.37 9.67
C ALA A 208 21.33 5.17 10.54
N ALA A 209 20.42 4.23 10.80
CA ALA A 209 20.72 3.00 11.53
C ALA A 209 21.76 2.13 10.81
N LYS A 210 21.68 1.99 9.48
CA LYS A 210 22.67 1.24 8.69
C LYS A 210 24.07 1.86 8.72
N LEU A 211 24.16 3.18 8.76
CA LEU A 211 25.45 3.88 8.85
C LEU A 211 26.11 3.64 10.20
N LYS A 212 25.33 3.63 11.31
CA LYS A 212 25.85 3.36 12.66
C LYS A 212 26.39 1.93 12.86
N VAL A 213 25.88 0.96 12.10
CA VAL A 213 26.35 -0.45 12.18
C VAL A 213 27.63 -0.66 11.36
N LYS A 214 27.94 0.26 10.42
CA LYS A 214 29.14 0.18 9.57
C LYS A 214 30.34 0.99 10.11
N ALA A 215 30.10 1.86 11.10
CA ALA A 215 31.10 2.62 11.82
C ALA A 215 31.50 1.90 13.10
#